data_e95b4f39b2952319ce32e4816c52d0ab
#
_entry.id   e95b4f39b2952319ce32e4816c52d0ab
#
_cell.length_a   1.000
_cell.length_b   1.000
_cell.length_c   1.000
_cell.angle_alpha   90.00
_cell.angle_beta   90.00
_cell.angle_gamma   90.00
#
_symmetry.space_group_name_H-M   'P 1'
#
loop_
_entity.id
_entity.type
_entity.pdbx_description
1 polymer ?
#
loop_
_entity_poly.entity_id
_entity_poly.type
_entity_poly.pdbx_seq_one_letter_code
_entity_poly.pdbx_strand_id
1 'polypeptide(L)'
;GISILSVSLLQKTKIPKQIITYPKLKIVEVFKYLGLGTLASLLVGTMPGLGSSQAAIISSTVKKKNEPKYFLIMLGSINTIVMMISFIALYVIDRARNGSVVVISEILGDFNFGYMVLFLAVSLFVAGIASVLTLRISRGFAKFMTKINYNYLCIGVILLIIVLVFLFT
;
A
#
# COMPACT_ATOMS: atom_id res chain seq x y z
N GLY A 1 -8.21 9.93 9.11
CA GLY A 1 -7.97 8.65 9.79
C GLY A 1 -8.92 8.43 10.95
N ILE A 2 -8.71 9.07 12.10
CA ILE A 2 -9.47 8.86 13.35
C ILE A 2 -10.97 9.15 13.16
N SER A 3 -11.34 10.23 12.46
CA SER A 3 -12.75 10.59 12.23
C SER A 3 -13.52 9.52 11.46
N ILE A 4 -12.92 8.86 10.46
CA ILE A 4 -13.57 7.77 9.71
C ILE A 4 -13.75 6.54 10.62
N LEU A 5 -12.77 6.22 11.44
CA LEU A 5 -12.86 5.11 12.39
C LEU A 5 -13.93 5.38 13.46
N SER A 6 -14.04 6.61 13.95
CA SER A 6 -15.08 7.02 14.91
C SER A 6 -16.49 6.91 14.32
N VAL A 7 -16.68 7.35 13.08
CA VAL A 7 -17.97 7.19 12.37
C VAL A 7 -18.30 5.71 12.17
N SER A 8 -17.29 4.89 11.84
CA SER A 8 -17.45 3.44 11.65
C SER A 8 -17.86 2.70 12.94
N LEU A 9 -17.37 3.16 14.10
CA LEU A 9 -17.79 2.67 15.41
C LEU A 9 -19.27 2.98 15.70
N LEU A 10 -19.71 4.20 15.38
CA LEU A 10 -21.09 4.62 15.58
C LEU A 10 -22.09 3.83 14.71
N GLN A 11 -21.67 3.43 13.50
CA GLN A 11 -22.50 2.68 12.55
C GLN A 11 -22.61 1.19 12.86
N LYS A 12 -21.93 0.66 13.91
CA LYS A 12 -21.92 -0.76 14.30
C LYS A 12 -21.73 -1.70 13.10
N THR A 13 -20.78 -1.37 12.23
CA THR A 13 -20.51 -2.11 10.98
C THR A 13 -20.10 -3.55 11.31
N LYS A 14 -20.82 -4.54 10.77
CA LYS A 14 -20.45 -5.95 10.93
C LYS A 14 -19.56 -6.38 9.79
N ILE A 15 -18.47 -7.09 10.10
CA ILE A 15 -17.64 -7.72 9.07
C ILE A 15 -18.46 -8.85 8.44
N PRO A 16 -18.69 -8.82 7.10
CA PRO A 16 -19.38 -9.92 6.43
C PRO A 16 -18.55 -11.20 6.52
N LYS A 17 -19.25 -12.36 6.51
CA LYS A 17 -18.55 -13.67 6.48
C LYS A 17 -17.60 -13.70 5.29
N GLN A 18 -16.32 -13.97 5.58
CA GLN A 18 -15.29 -14.06 4.56
C GLN A 18 -15.42 -15.38 3.79
N ILE A 19 -15.77 -15.29 2.51
CA ILE A 19 -15.82 -16.44 1.62
C ILE A 19 -14.53 -16.42 0.79
N ILE A 20 -13.69 -17.42 0.98
CA ILE A 20 -12.45 -17.54 0.21
C ILE A 20 -12.80 -18.08 -1.16
N THR A 21 -12.95 -17.20 -2.14
CA THR A 21 -13.20 -17.53 -3.54
C THR A 21 -12.10 -16.94 -4.42
N TYR A 22 -11.80 -17.64 -5.51
CA TYR A 22 -10.90 -17.11 -6.53
C TYR A 22 -11.71 -16.23 -7.49
N PRO A 23 -11.52 -14.91 -7.52
CA PRO A 23 -12.26 -14.06 -8.44
C PRO A 23 -11.84 -14.36 -9.88
N LYS A 24 -12.81 -14.51 -10.77
CA LYS A 24 -12.52 -14.58 -12.21
C LYS A 24 -12.05 -13.19 -12.68
N LEU A 25 -10.79 -13.09 -13.02
CA LEU A 25 -10.15 -11.87 -13.51
C LEU A 25 -10.01 -11.94 -15.03
N LYS A 26 -10.39 -10.85 -15.72
CA LYS A 26 -10.08 -10.68 -17.14
C LYS A 26 -8.67 -10.13 -17.26
N ILE A 27 -7.76 -10.86 -17.88
CA ILE A 27 -6.34 -10.51 -18.00
C ILE A 27 -6.15 -9.10 -18.59
N VAL A 28 -6.91 -8.76 -19.61
CA VAL A 28 -6.86 -7.43 -20.25
C VAL A 28 -7.17 -6.31 -19.26
N GLU A 29 -8.18 -6.51 -18.38
CA GLU A 29 -8.52 -5.53 -17.37
C GLU A 29 -7.42 -5.43 -16.29
N VAL A 30 -6.82 -6.54 -15.90
CA VAL A 30 -5.69 -6.56 -14.96
C VAL A 30 -4.55 -5.69 -15.49
N PHE A 31 -4.12 -5.87 -16.75
CA PHE A 31 -3.06 -5.06 -17.36
C PHE A 31 -3.42 -3.57 -17.44
N LYS A 32 -4.68 -3.25 -17.72
CA LYS A 32 -5.13 -1.84 -17.73
C LYS A 32 -5.03 -1.19 -16.36
N TYR A 33 -5.45 -1.90 -15.29
CA TYR A 33 -5.36 -1.37 -13.93
C TYR A 33 -3.93 -1.34 -13.40
N LEU A 34 -3.07 -2.29 -13.81
CA LEU A 34 -1.64 -2.23 -13.54
C LEU A 34 -1.00 -1.00 -14.22
N GLY A 35 -1.33 -0.74 -15.48
CA GLY A 35 -0.84 0.43 -16.21
C GLY A 35 -1.28 1.75 -15.56
N LEU A 36 -2.56 1.85 -15.17
CA LEU A 36 -3.06 3.00 -14.41
C LEU A 36 -2.34 3.16 -13.07
N GLY A 37 -2.10 2.05 -12.36
CA GLY A 37 -1.36 2.04 -11.11
C GLY A 37 0.09 2.50 -11.30
N THR A 38 0.75 2.10 -12.38
CA THR A 38 2.11 2.54 -12.72
C THR A 38 2.16 4.05 -12.98
N LEU A 39 1.24 4.59 -13.78
CA LEU A 39 1.14 6.03 -14.02
C LEU A 39 0.85 6.82 -12.74
N ALA A 40 -0.07 6.33 -11.91
CA ALA A 40 -0.36 6.92 -10.61
C ALA A 40 0.85 6.89 -9.67
N SER A 41 1.66 5.83 -9.73
CA SER A 41 2.89 5.71 -8.94
C SER A 41 3.95 6.72 -9.34
N LEU A 42 4.07 7.04 -10.63
CA LEU A 42 4.96 8.10 -11.10
C LEU A 42 4.54 9.46 -10.54
N LEU A 43 3.24 9.77 -10.55
CA LEU A 43 2.74 11.01 -9.96
C LEU A 43 3.00 11.06 -8.45
N VAL A 44 2.74 9.99 -7.72
CA VAL A 44 3.04 9.91 -6.28
C VAL A 44 4.55 10.00 -6.05
N GLY A 45 5.35 9.34 -6.89
CA GLY A 45 6.80 9.33 -6.80
C GLY A 45 7.44 10.72 -6.96
N THR A 46 6.83 11.61 -7.71
CA THR A 46 7.36 12.95 -8.00
C THR A 46 6.72 14.07 -7.18
N MET A 47 5.42 13.98 -6.85
CA MET A 47 4.70 15.05 -6.14
C MET A 47 4.76 14.90 -4.62
N PRO A 48 5.25 15.90 -3.88
CA PRO A 48 5.27 15.87 -2.41
C PRO A 48 3.82 15.92 -1.85
N GLY A 49 3.57 15.16 -0.78
CA GLY A 49 2.29 15.19 -0.07
C GLY A 49 1.20 14.25 -0.59
N LEU A 50 1.37 13.61 -1.75
CA LEU A 50 0.45 12.61 -2.25
C LEU A 50 0.79 11.22 -1.71
N GLY A 51 -0.16 10.59 -1.01
CA GLY A 51 -0.07 9.20 -0.58
C GLY A 51 -0.62 8.24 -1.64
N SER A 52 -0.24 6.96 -1.55
CA SER A 52 -0.70 5.91 -2.46
C SER A 52 -2.23 5.73 -2.46
N SER A 53 -2.88 5.93 -1.33
CA SER A 53 -4.35 5.87 -1.21
C SER A 53 -5.04 7.01 -1.96
N GLN A 54 -4.50 8.22 -1.89
CA GLN A 54 -5.02 9.39 -2.62
C GLN A 54 -4.85 9.20 -4.13
N ALA A 55 -3.69 8.72 -4.57
CA ALA A 55 -3.45 8.40 -5.97
C ALA A 55 -4.38 7.29 -6.49
N ALA A 56 -4.67 6.28 -5.67
CA ALA A 56 -5.63 5.24 -6.03
C ALA A 56 -7.04 5.80 -6.20
N ILE A 57 -7.48 6.72 -5.34
CA ILE A 57 -8.77 7.38 -5.46
C ILE A 57 -8.82 8.22 -6.74
N ILE A 58 -7.82 9.07 -7.00
CA ILE A 58 -7.74 9.89 -8.22
C ILE A 58 -7.76 9.01 -9.46
N SER A 59 -6.97 7.95 -9.48
CA SER A 59 -6.91 7.02 -10.61
C SER A 59 -8.20 6.23 -10.80
N SER A 60 -8.95 5.98 -9.72
CA SER A 60 -10.24 5.29 -9.78
C SER A 60 -11.33 6.14 -10.43
N THR A 61 -11.24 7.47 -10.37
CA THR A 61 -12.21 8.37 -11.01
C THR A 61 -12.12 8.34 -12.53
N VAL A 62 -11.00 7.92 -13.09
CA VAL A 62 -10.80 7.79 -14.55
C VAL A 62 -11.70 6.70 -15.17
N LYS A 63 -12.12 5.71 -14.38
CA LYS A 63 -13.02 4.65 -14.84
C LYS A 63 -14.37 4.69 -14.12
N LYS A 64 -15.46 4.89 -14.88
CA LYS A 64 -16.85 4.94 -14.38
C LYS A 64 -17.36 3.64 -13.72
N LYS A 65 -16.76 2.48 -13.96
CA LYS A 65 -17.12 1.18 -13.36
C LYS A 65 -15.88 0.56 -12.70
N ASN A 66 -15.65 0.87 -11.44
CA ASN A 66 -14.61 0.24 -10.65
C ASN A 66 -15.17 -0.94 -9.88
N GLU A 67 -14.95 -2.15 -10.38
CA GLU A 67 -15.18 -3.34 -9.56
C GLU A 67 -14.12 -3.39 -8.44
N PRO A 68 -14.50 -3.65 -7.18
CA PRO A 68 -13.57 -3.61 -6.04
C PRO A 68 -12.30 -4.44 -6.23
N LYS A 69 -12.40 -5.58 -6.95
CA LYS A 69 -11.25 -6.46 -7.23
C LYS A 69 -10.15 -5.78 -8.06
N TYR A 70 -10.53 -4.99 -9.07
CA TYR A 70 -9.56 -4.28 -9.90
C TYR A 70 -8.99 -3.05 -9.21
N PHE A 71 -9.79 -2.38 -8.37
CA PHE A 71 -9.30 -1.30 -7.51
C PHE A 71 -8.21 -1.79 -6.56
N LEU A 72 -8.38 -2.98 -5.94
CA LEU A 72 -7.37 -3.58 -5.08
C LEU A 72 -6.08 -3.93 -5.84
N ILE A 73 -6.19 -4.41 -7.08
CA ILE A 73 -5.02 -4.68 -7.94
C ILE A 73 -4.26 -3.38 -8.21
N MET A 74 -4.97 -2.31 -8.57
CA MET A 74 -4.38 -1.00 -8.81
C MET A 74 -3.71 -0.45 -7.54
N LEU A 75 -4.36 -0.51 -6.40
CA LEU A 75 -3.82 -0.06 -5.11
C LEU A 75 -2.55 -0.84 -4.74
N GLY A 76 -2.55 -2.16 -4.93
CA GLY A 76 -1.38 -3.01 -4.69
C GLY A 76 -0.21 -2.66 -5.62
N SER A 77 -0.48 -2.41 -6.90
CA SER A 77 0.56 -2.00 -7.85
C SER A 77 1.16 -0.63 -7.49
N ILE A 78 0.33 0.34 -7.08
CA ILE A 78 0.80 1.66 -6.65
C ILE A 78 1.77 1.51 -5.47
N ASN A 79 1.40 0.77 -4.44
CA ASN A 79 2.23 0.60 -3.25
C ASN A 79 3.60 -0.03 -3.57
N THR A 80 3.62 -1.04 -4.44
CA THR A 80 4.86 -1.73 -4.83
C THR A 80 5.75 -0.84 -5.69
N ILE A 81 5.17 -0.18 -6.70
CA ILE A 81 5.94 0.62 -7.66
C ILE A 81 6.44 1.92 -7.01
N VAL A 82 5.67 2.56 -6.13
CA VAL A 82 6.11 3.76 -5.40
C VAL A 82 7.38 3.49 -4.59
N MET A 83 7.52 2.28 -4.02
CA MET A 83 8.74 1.91 -3.32
C MET A 83 9.96 1.88 -4.25
N MET A 84 9.81 1.30 -5.45
CA MET A 84 10.89 1.26 -6.44
C MET A 84 11.23 2.66 -6.97
N ILE A 85 10.20 3.47 -7.25
CA ILE A 85 10.39 4.87 -7.69
C ILE A 85 11.10 5.69 -6.60
N SER A 86 10.91 5.39 -5.32
CA SER A 86 11.58 6.10 -4.23
C SER A 86 13.11 5.93 -4.27
N PHE A 87 13.62 4.77 -4.68
CA PHE A 87 15.06 4.57 -4.89
C PHE A 87 15.58 5.33 -6.11
N ILE A 88 14.78 5.35 -7.19
CA ILE A 88 15.14 6.13 -8.39
C ILE A 88 15.12 7.63 -8.07
N ALA A 89 14.12 8.10 -7.33
CA ALA A 89 14.03 9.49 -6.91
C ALA A 89 15.19 9.90 -5.99
N LEU A 90 15.62 9.01 -5.09
CA LEU A 90 16.80 9.27 -4.27
C LEU A 90 18.04 9.48 -5.14
N TYR A 91 18.25 8.65 -6.17
CA TYR A 91 19.38 8.79 -7.07
C TYR A 91 19.33 10.04 -7.97
N VAL A 92 18.13 10.35 -8.53
CA VAL A 92 17.99 11.41 -9.55
C VAL A 92 17.83 12.79 -8.93
N ILE A 93 17.10 12.88 -7.82
CA ILE A 93 16.67 14.17 -7.23
C ILE A 93 17.25 14.36 -5.82
N ASP A 94 18.02 13.40 -5.33
CA ASP A 94 18.56 13.34 -3.97
C ASP A 94 17.46 13.53 -2.89
N ARG A 95 16.29 12.94 -3.15
CA ARG A 95 15.12 13.09 -2.30
C ARG A 95 14.50 11.75 -1.95
N ALA A 96 14.72 11.30 -0.74
CA ALA A 96 14.07 10.14 -0.20
C ALA A 96 12.61 10.47 0.19
N ARG A 97 11.65 9.66 -0.28
CA ARG A 97 10.21 9.84 0.02
C ARG A 97 9.68 8.84 1.05
N ASN A 98 10.34 7.71 1.18
CA ASN A 98 9.94 6.64 2.08
C ASN A 98 10.88 6.61 3.28
N GLY A 99 10.36 6.44 4.50
CA GLY A 99 11.19 6.38 5.69
C GLY A 99 12.32 5.35 5.60
N SER A 100 12.05 4.19 4.99
CA SER A 100 13.09 3.18 4.76
C SER A 100 14.21 3.66 3.83
N VAL A 101 13.87 4.44 2.81
CA VAL A 101 14.83 5.00 1.84
C VAL A 101 15.63 6.13 2.46
N VAL A 102 15.01 6.93 3.36
CA VAL A 102 15.72 7.95 4.17
C VAL A 102 16.79 7.29 5.01
N VAL A 103 16.46 6.27 5.78
CA VAL A 103 17.44 5.55 6.63
C VAL A 103 18.58 4.96 5.78
N ILE A 104 18.26 4.40 4.61
CA ILE A 104 19.28 3.87 3.70
C ILE A 104 20.21 4.98 3.21
N SER A 105 19.68 6.15 2.84
CA SER A 105 20.51 7.29 2.43
C SER A 105 21.41 7.81 3.54
N GLU A 106 20.92 7.84 4.78
CA GLU A 106 21.72 8.23 5.96
C GLU A 106 22.86 7.25 6.26
N ILE A 107 22.62 5.95 6.08
CA ILE A 107 23.63 4.90 6.34
C ILE A 107 24.71 4.89 5.26
N LEU A 108 24.33 5.07 3.99
CA LEU A 108 25.24 4.96 2.86
C LEU A 108 25.99 6.27 2.56
N GLY A 109 25.47 7.41 3.00
CA GLY A 109 25.98 8.74 2.63
C GLY A 109 25.76 9.02 1.13
N ASP A 110 26.73 8.69 0.29
CA ASP A 110 26.65 8.88 -1.16
C ASP A 110 25.89 7.75 -1.86
N PHE A 111 24.69 8.04 -2.34
CA PHE A 111 23.87 7.08 -3.07
C PHE A 111 24.16 7.12 -4.57
N ASN A 112 24.98 6.17 -5.05
CA ASN A 112 25.41 6.10 -6.44
C ASN A 112 24.52 5.16 -7.28
N PHE A 113 24.73 5.17 -8.62
CA PHE A 113 23.99 4.33 -9.57
C PHE A 113 24.07 2.82 -9.24
N GLY A 114 25.23 2.35 -8.75
CA GLY A 114 25.40 0.94 -8.37
C GLY A 114 24.47 0.54 -7.22
N TYR A 115 24.36 1.37 -6.20
CA TYR A 115 23.42 1.15 -5.09
C TYR A 115 21.97 1.18 -5.56
N MET A 116 21.59 2.12 -6.44
CA MET A 116 20.24 2.16 -6.99
C MET A 116 19.88 0.85 -7.69
N VAL A 117 20.74 0.34 -8.58
CA VAL A 117 20.51 -0.92 -9.30
C VAL A 117 20.44 -2.09 -8.34
N LEU A 118 21.34 -2.14 -7.35
CA LEU A 118 21.35 -3.18 -6.33
C LEU A 118 20.05 -3.22 -5.53
N PHE A 119 19.57 -2.07 -5.02
CA PHE A 119 18.32 -2.01 -4.25
C PHE A 119 17.10 -2.32 -5.10
N LEU A 120 17.07 -1.94 -6.39
CA LEU A 120 16.00 -2.33 -7.30
C LEU A 120 15.98 -3.84 -7.54
N ALA A 121 17.15 -4.48 -7.75
CA ALA A 121 17.26 -5.91 -7.93
C ALA A 121 16.84 -6.69 -6.67
N VAL A 122 17.31 -6.25 -5.49
CA VAL A 122 16.89 -6.81 -4.20
C VAL A 122 15.39 -6.65 -3.98
N SER A 123 14.84 -5.49 -4.28
CA SER A 123 13.40 -5.23 -4.15
C SER A 123 12.57 -6.17 -5.02
N LEU A 124 13.02 -6.45 -6.25
CA LEU A 124 12.35 -7.38 -7.16
C LEU A 124 12.38 -8.82 -6.62
N PHE A 125 13.52 -9.25 -6.12
CA PHE A 125 13.69 -10.59 -5.52
C PHE A 125 12.82 -10.75 -4.28
N VAL A 126 12.86 -9.78 -3.37
CA VAL A 126 12.06 -9.77 -2.14
C VAL A 126 10.57 -9.71 -2.45
N ALA A 127 10.14 -8.97 -3.49
CA ALA A 127 8.74 -8.91 -3.91
C ALA A 127 8.21 -10.29 -4.33
N GLY A 128 9.04 -11.11 -4.99
CA GLY A 128 8.70 -12.49 -5.33
C GLY A 128 8.41 -13.34 -4.09
N ILE A 129 9.30 -13.32 -3.10
CA ILE A 129 9.14 -14.05 -1.83
C ILE A 129 7.94 -13.51 -1.04
N ALA A 130 7.83 -12.18 -0.93
CA ALA A 130 6.76 -11.52 -0.21
C ALA A 130 5.38 -11.85 -0.79
N SER A 131 5.24 -12.01 -2.11
CA SER A 131 3.96 -12.35 -2.74
C SER A 131 3.45 -13.72 -2.28
N VAL A 132 4.32 -14.73 -2.22
CA VAL A 132 3.98 -16.08 -1.74
C VAL A 132 3.61 -16.04 -0.25
N LEU A 133 4.41 -15.33 0.54
CA LEU A 133 4.19 -15.21 1.99
C LEU A 133 2.87 -14.48 2.30
N THR A 134 2.60 -13.40 1.60
CA THR A 134 1.36 -12.61 1.72
C THR A 134 0.13 -13.45 1.43
N LEU A 135 0.15 -14.31 0.40
CA LEU A 135 -0.96 -15.20 0.08
C LEU A 135 -1.24 -16.22 1.20
N ARG A 136 -0.20 -16.71 1.86
CA ARG A 136 -0.36 -17.62 3.01
C ARG A 136 -0.92 -16.90 4.22
N ILE A 137 -0.34 -15.76 4.58
CA ILE A 137 -0.74 -14.95 5.73
C ILE A 137 -2.16 -14.41 5.55
N SER A 138 -2.53 -13.92 4.37
CA SER A 138 -3.85 -13.35 4.12
C SER A 138 -4.97 -14.36 4.31
N ARG A 139 -4.76 -15.64 3.94
CA ARG A 139 -5.74 -16.70 4.20
C ARG A 139 -5.94 -16.97 5.68
N GLY A 140 -4.85 -16.98 6.46
CA GLY A 140 -4.92 -17.10 7.92
C GLY A 140 -5.61 -15.90 8.56
N PHE A 141 -5.25 -14.70 8.11
CA PHE A 141 -5.80 -13.45 8.60
C PHE A 141 -7.29 -13.29 8.29
N ALA A 142 -7.73 -13.71 7.09
CA ALA A 142 -9.15 -13.71 6.72
C ALA A 142 -9.98 -14.59 7.68
N LYS A 143 -9.47 -15.77 8.05
CA LYS A 143 -10.14 -16.64 9.06
C LYS A 143 -10.16 -16.02 10.45
N PHE A 144 -9.07 -15.36 10.84
CA PHE A 144 -8.96 -14.69 12.13
C PHE A 144 -9.92 -13.50 12.25
N MET A 145 -10.03 -12.69 11.17
CA MET A 145 -10.92 -11.53 11.10
C MET A 145 -12.41 -11.89 11.23
N THR A 146 -12.83 -13.09 10.82
CA THR A 146 -14.23 -13.52 11.02
C THR A 146 -14.61 -13.74 12.48
N LYS A 147 -13.61 -13.94 13.36
CA LYS A 147 -13.81 -14.16 14.80
C LYS A 147 -13.75 -12.89 15.64
N ILE A 148 -13.24 -11.78 15.06
CA ILE A 148 -13.07 -10.53 15.78
C ILE A 148 -14.28 -9.63 15.55
N ASN A 149 -14.79 -9.04 16.61
CA ASN A 149 -15.76 -7.95 16.52
C ASN A 149 -15.07 -6.69 15.98
N TYR A 150 -15.60 -6.14 14.91
CA TYR A 150 -15.06 -4.94 14.24
C TYR A 150 -14.87 -3.75 15.19
N ASN A 151 -15.76 -3.60 16.18
CA ASN A 151 -15.68 -2.52 17.17
C ASN A 151 -14.38 -2.58 18.01
N TYR A 152 -14.01 -3.78 18.48
CA TYR A 152 -12.76 -3.94 19.25
C TYR A 152 -11.52 -3.63 18.40
N LEU A 153 -11.56 -3.98 17.11
CA LEU A 153 -10.49 -3.66 16.18
C LEU A 153 -10.35 -2.16 15.96
N CYS A 154 -11.46 -1.45 15.75
CA CYS A 154 -11.45 0.01 15.60
C CYS A 154 -10.94 0.70 16.87
N ILE A 155 -11.39 0.27 18.04
CA ILE A 155 -10.92 0.81 19.33
C ILE A 155 -9.42 0.58 19.49
N GLY A 156 -8.95 -0.63 19.20
CA GLY A 156 -7.51 -0.97 19.26
C GLY A 156 -6.66 -0.10 18.35
N VAL A 157 -7.09 0.16 17.11
CA VAL A 157 -6.37 1.02 16.17
C VAL A 157 -6.37 2.49 16.63
N ILE A 158 -7.50 3.00 17.13
CA ILE A 158 -7.58 4.37 17.66
C ILE A 158 -6.63 4.52 18.87
N LEU A 159 -6.66 3.56 19.79
CA LEU A 159 -5.81 3.57 20.98
C LEU A 159 -4.33 3.51 20.59
N LEU A 160 -3.97 2.67 19.63
CA LEU A 160 -2.61 2.58 19.10
C LEU A 160 -2.15 3.91 18.51
N ILE A 161 -3.00 4.58 17.71
CA ILE A 161 -2.67 5.89 17.14
C ILE A 161 -2.45 6.92 18.23
N ILE A 162 -3.31 6.96 19.26
CA ILE A 162 -3.18 7.89 20.39
C ILE A 162 -1.86 7.65 21.14
N VAL A 163 -1.54 6.39 21.43
CA VAL A 163 -0.29 6.03 22.10
C VAL A 163 0.93 6.43 21.30
N LEU A 164 0.92 6.18 19.98
CA LEU A 164 2.02 6.58 19.10
C LEU A 164 2.18 8.10 19.06
N VAL A 165 1.09 8.84 18.94
CA VAL A 165 1.15 10.33 18.97
C VAL A 165 1.74 10.80 20.30
N PHE A 166 1.32 10.22 21.42
CA PHE A 166 1.83 10.62 22.74
C PHE A 166 3.31 10.26 22.98
N LEU A 167 3.79 9.17 22.35
CA LEU A 167 5.20 8.75 22.44
C LEU A 167 6.15 9.58 21.56
N PHE A 168 5.64 10.12 20.46
CA PHE A 168 6.45 10.83 19.46
C PHE A 168 6.22 12.36 19.45
N THR A 169 5.41 12.88 20.35
CA THR A 169 5.21 14.33 20.58
C THR A 169 5.81 14.75 21.89
#